data_6e4e1a9a64041320584ed2d9807513df
#
_entry.id   6e4e1a9a64041320584ed2d9807513df
#
_cell.length_a   1.000
_cell.length_b   1.000
_cell.length_c   1.000
_cell.angle_alpha   90.00
_cell.angle_beta   90.00
_cell.angle_gamma   90.00
#
_symmetry.space_group_name_H-M   'P 1'
#
loop_
_entity.id
_entity.type
_entity.pdbx_description
1 polymer ?
#
loop_
_entity_poly.entity_id
_entity_poly.type
_entity_poly.pdbx_seq_one_letter_code
_entity_poly.pdbx_strand_id
1 'polypeptide(L)'
;MKDLFTVAEADELYTTGWGVYATQDIPEGELVVNLLKDCRWRNAPTRTSIQLGEKHMESAVGGFVNHHCEPNAKVLLAVMSFNGEINLVPPFVKVKGTLSSIIFASPTPWIVSTRFIEEGEQIFIDYNDTEDKLANPFECNCHGRKIVGKHEMQIMEYEDGESRI
;
A
#
# COMPACT_ATOMS: atom_id res chain seq x y z
N MET A 1 20.99 -11.74 6.65
CA MET A 1 19.56 -12.07 6.52
C MET A 1 19.24 -11.94 5.03
N LYS A 2 18.61 -12.94 4.42
CA LYS A 2 18.23 -12.88 2.99
C LYS A 2 17.07 -11.91 2.89
N ASP A 3 17.07 -11.00 1.91
CA ASP A 3 15.95 -10.09 1.71
C ASP A 3 14.69 -10.91 1.35
N LEU A 4 13.52 -10.53 1.87
CA LEU A 4 12.24 -11.23 1.63
C LEU A 4 11.71 -11.03 0.21
N PHE A 5 12.27 -10.09 -0.53
CA PHE A 5 11.78 -9.71 -1.86
C PHE A 5 12.93 -9.35 -2.81
N THR A 6 12.62 -9.35 -4.09
CA THR A 6 13.43 -8.78 -5.17
C THR A 6 12.57 -7.92 -6.08
N VAL A 7 13.19 -6.98 -6.81
CA VAL A 7 12.54 -6.21 -7.88
C VAL A 7 12.95 -6.83 -9.21
N ALA A 8 12.00 -7.24 -10.02
CA ALA A 8 12.22 -7.88 -11.30
C ALA A 8 11.24 -7.38 -12.37
N GLU A 9 11.48 -7.71 -13.61
CA GLU A 9 10.55 -7.44 -14.72
C GLU A 9 9.22 -8.15 -14.45
N ALA A 10 8.11 -7.40 -14.54
CA ALA A 10 6.81 -7.92 -14.23
C ALA A 10 6.26 -8.83 -15.33
N ASP A 11 5.50 -9.85 -14.95
CA ASP A 11 4.79 -10.70 -15.88
C ASP A 11 3.74 -9.87 -16.65
N GLU A 12 3.76 -9.94 -17.99
CA GLU A 12 2.88 -9.17 -18.88
C GLU A 12 1.38 -9.45 -18.65
N LEU A 13 1.02 -10.57 -17.99
CA LEU A 13 -0.36 -10.93 -17.68
C LEU A 13 -1.07 -9.93 -16.74
N TYR A 14 -0.36 -9.31 -15.81
CA TYR A 14 -0.97 -8.46 -14.77
C TYR A 14 -0.54 -7.00 -14.86
N THR A 15 0.67 -6.73 -15.35
CA THR A 15 1.22 -5.38 -15.42
C THR A 15 2.36 -5.32 -16.42
N THR A 16 2.70 -4.12 -16.87
CA THR A 16 3.88 -3.86 -17.68
C THR A 16 4.95 -3.15 -16.86
N GLY A 17 6.22 -3.53 -17.04
CA GLY A 17 7.36 -2.91 -16.39
C GLY A 17 7.94 -3.75 -15.26
N TRP A 18 8.06 -3.21 -14.04
CA TRP A 18 8.73 -3.87 -12.93
C TRP A 18 7.73 -4.24 -11.82
N GLY A 19 8.04 -5.30 -11.08
CA GLY A 19 7.27 -5.77 -9.94
C GLY A 19 8.16 -6.18 -8.77
N VAL A 20 7.55 -6.32 -7.59
CA VAL A 20 8.20 -6.84 -6.38
C VAL A 20 7.78 -8.28 -6.19
N TYR A 21 8.73 -9.20 -6.02
CA TYR A 21 8.51 -10.65 -5.93
C TYR A 21 9.10 -11.22 -4.64
N ALA A 22 8.41 -12.17 -4.04
CA ALA A 22 8.89 -12.90 -2.87
C ALA A 22 10.12 -13.76 -3.25
N THR A 23 11.19 -13.71 -2.44
CA THR A 23 12.40 -14.52 -2.62
C THR A 23 12.41 -15.79 -1.76
N GLN A 24 11.37 -15.97 -0.97
CA GLN A 24 11.07 -17.13 -0.12
C GLN A 24 9.62 -17.05 0.30
N ASP A 25 9.09 -18.11 0.89
CA ASP A 25 7.75 -18.12 1.48
C ASP A 25 7.63 -17.05 2.57
N ILE A 26 6.56 -16.26 2.52
CA ILE A 26 6.28 -15.17 3.46
C ILE A 26 4.97 -15.47 4.20
N PRO A 27 5.00 -15.67 5.53
CA PRO A 27 3.79 -15.84 6.33
C PRO A 27 2.88 -14.60 6.32
N GLU A 28 1.61 -14.78 6.66
CA GLU A 28 0.68 -13.68 6.92
C GLU A 28 1.17 -12.82 8.09
N GLY A 29 1.05 -11.50 7.97
CA GLY A 29 1.44 -10.52 8.99
C GLY A 29 2.91 -10.14 8.98
N GLU A 30 3.72 -10.66 8.04
CA GLU A 30 5.15 -10.36 7.96
C GLU A 30 5.41 -8.95 7.41
N LEU A 31 6.40 -8.26 7.97
CA LEU A 31 6.91 -6.97 7.52
C LEU A 31 7.82 -7.15 6.30
N VAL A 32 7.29 -6.93 5.09
CA VAL A 32 7.98 -7.27 3.84
C VAL A 32 8.88 -6.14 3.36
N VAL A 33 8.32 -4.94 3.13
CA VAL A 33 9.06 -3.79 2.58
C VAL A 33 8.99 -2.61 3.53
N ASN A 34 10.16 -2.15 4.00
CA ASN A 34 10.28 -0.89 4.72
C ASN A 34 10.23 0.27 3.74
N LEU A 35 9.14 1.03 3.77
CA LEU A 35 8.91 2.12 2.82
C LEU A 35 9.73 3.38 3.12
N LEU A 36 10.28 3.54 4.34
CA LEU A 36 11.17 4.67 4.66
C LEU A 36 12.57 4.52 4.07
N LYS A 37 12.97 3.30 3.69
CA LYS A 37 14.28 3.09 3.10
C LYS A 37 14.37 3.78 1.75
N ASP A 38 15.33 4.70 1.61
CA ASP A 38 15.57 5.48 0.39
C ASP A 38 14.30 6.18 -0.14
N CYS A 39 13.53 6.81 0.76
CA CYS A 39 12.30 7.50 0.43
C CYS A 39 12.49 9.01 0.24
N ARG A 40 11.55 9.62 -0.52
CA ARG A 40 11.39 11.07 -0.68
C ARG A 40 9.95 11.47 -0.41
N TRP A 41 9.76 12.54 0.36
CA TRP A 41 8.44 13.10 0.63
C TRP A 41 8.01 14.09 -0.43
N ARG A 42 6.71 14.05 -0.80
CA ARG A 42 6.06 14.93 -1.77
C ARG A 42 4.78 15.53 -1.18
N ASN A 43 4.41 16.71 -1.67
CA ASN A 43 3.13 17.35 -1.30
C ASN A 43 2.00 17.02 -2.29
N ALA A 44 2.30 16.36 -3.39
CA ALA A 44 1.35 15.95 -4.42
C ALA A 44 1.62 14.50 -4.84
N PRO A 45 0.58 13.76 -5.29
CA PRO A 45 0.75 12.41 -5.78
C PRO A 45 1.63 12.38 -7.03
N THR A 46 2.43 11.32 -7.16
CA THR A 46 3.14 10.96 -8.38
C THR A 46 2.74 9.55 -8.79
N ARG A 47 3.17 9.10 -9.96
CA ARG A 47 2.85 7.75 -10.46
C ARG A 47 3.30 6.63 -9.51
N THR A 48 4.35 6.85 -8.74
CA THR A 48 5.03 5.85 -7.90
C THR A 48 5.00 6.16 -6.42
N SER A 49 4.27 7.22 -6.02
CA SER A 49 4.14 7.58 -4.61
C SER A 49 3.03 6.81 -3.94
N ILE A 50 3.19 6.60 -2.63
CA ILE A 50 2.20 6.03 -1.72
C ILE A 50 1.75 7.14 -0.78
N GLN A 51 0.45 7.34 -0.62
CA GLN A 51 -0.10 8.35 0.26
C GLN A 51 -0.05 7.90 1.73
N LEU A 52 0.44 8.78 2.60
CA LEU A 52 0.48 8.61 4.04
C LEU A 52 -0.06 9.89 4.70
N GLY A 53 -1.34 9.86 5.06
CA GLY A 53 -2.05 11.05 5.52
C GLY A 53 -2.17 12.09 4.40
N GLU A 54 -1.72 13.32 4.66
CA GLU A 54 -1.76 14.43 3.69
C GLU A 54 -0.53 14.51 2.77
N LYS A 55 0.44 13.60 2.93
CA LYS A 55 1.69 13.59 2.15
C LYS A 55 1.81 12.32 1.34
N HIS A 56 2.62 12.42 0.31
CA HIS A 56 2.97 11.30 -0.56
C HIS A 56 4.44 10.93 -0.36
N MET A 57 4.73 9.65 -0.37
CA MET A 57 6.08 9.12 -0.19
C MET A 57 6.48 8.32 -1.43
N GLU A 58 7.57 8.70 -2.08
CA GLU A 58 8.25 7.91 -3.09
C GLU A 58 9.30 7.04 -2.39
N SER A 59 9.02 5.75 -2.26
CA SER A 59 9.96 4.75 -1.78
C SER A 59 10.68 4.10 -2.96
N ALA A 60 11.97 3.82 -2.82
CA ALA A 60 12.76 3.19 -3.88
C ALA A 60 12.20 1.84 -4.33
N VAL A 61 11.64 1.05 -3.40
CA VAL A 61 11.01 -0.26 -3.70
C VAL A 61 9.50 -0.14 -3.80
N GLY A 62 8.86 0.66 -2.93
CA GLY A 62 7.41 0.82 -2.88
C GLY A 62 6.79 1.24 -4.22
N GLY A 63 7.51 2.03 -5.01
CA GLY A 63 7.09 2.45 -6.35
C GLY A 63 7.02 1.33 -7.40
N PHE A 64 7.56 0.15 -7.11
CA PHE A 64 7.48 -1.04 -7.96
C PHE A 64 6.44 -2.05 -7.49
N VAL A 65 5.76 -1.81 -6.36
CA VAL A 65 4.68 -2.67 -5.90
C VAL A 65 3.43 -2.34 -6.71
N ASN A 66 2.97 -3.31 -7.49
CA ASN A 66 1.86 -3.13 -8.42
C ASN A 66 0.49 -3.27 -7.73
N HIS A 67 -0.55 -2.82 -8.43
CA HIS A 67 -1.92 -2.94 -8.00
C HIS A 67 -2.52 -4.32 -8.35
N HIS A 68 -3.33 -4.83 -7.41
CA HIS A 68 -4.31 -5.90 -7.67
C HIS A 68 -5.57 -5.65 -6.83
N CYS A 69 -6.77 -5.93 -7.39
CA CYS A 69 -8.04 -5.74 -6.67
C CYS A 69 -8.25 -6.76 -5.54
N GLU A 70 -7.51 -7.87 -5.57
CA GLU A 70 -7.42 -8.88 -4.50
C GLU A 70 -5.95 -9.00 -4.08
N PRO A 71 -5.44 -8.03 -3.29
CA PRO A 71 -4.03 -7.94 -2.97
C PRO A 71 -3.60 -9.02 -1.95
N ASN A 72 -2.31 -9.36 -1.96
CA ASN A 72 -1.69 -10.24 -0.96
C ASN A 72 -0.92 -9.48 0.12
N ALA A 73 -0.87 -8.14 0.00
CA ALA A 73 -0.24 -7.27 0.97
C ALA A 73 -0.98 -5.93 1.09
N LYS A 74 -0.68 -5.17 2.13
CA LYS A 74 -1.23 -3.81 2.36
C LYS A 74 -0.20 -2.91 3.02
N VAL A 75 -0.42 -1.59 2.93
CA VAL A 75 0.39 -0.60 3.64
C VAL A 75 -0.12 -0.44 5.07
N LEU A 76 0.76 -0.65 6.06
CA LEU A 76 0.47 -0.43 7.47
C LEU A 76 1.59 0.39 8.12
N LEU A 77 1.26 1.05 9.22
CA LEU A 77 2.22 1.72 10.08
C LEU A 77 2.62 0.77 11.23
N ALA A 78 3.89 0.46 11.32
CA ALA A 78 4.45 -0.23 12.49
C ALA A 78 4.72 0.81 13.59
N VAL A 79 4.04 0.65 14.72
CA VAL A 79 4.17 1.51 15.90
C VAL A 79 4.72 0.65 17.04
N MET A 80 5.85 1.05 17.61
CA MET A 80 6.41 0.38 18.77
C MET A 80 5.71 0.86 20.05
N SER A 81 5.19 -0.06 20.84
CA SER A 81 4.63 0.22 22.16
C SER A 81 5.71 0.32 23.23
N PHE A 82 5.38 0.82 24.42
CA PHE A 82 6.33 0.97 25.54
C PHE A 82 6.95 -0.35 26.02
N ASN A 83 6.27 -1.47 25.83
CA ASN A 83 6.76 -2.81 26.18
C ASN A 83 7.64 -3.44 25.09
N GLY A 84 7.90 -2.70 23.97
CA GLY A 84 8.72 -3.16 22.86
C GLY A 84 7.96 -4.00 21.81
N GLU A 85 6.65 -4.16 21.94
CA GLU A 85 5.83 -4.83 20.94
C GLU A 85 5.56 -3.93 19.73
N ILE A 86 5.53 -4.52 18.54
CA ILE A 86 5.16 -3.83 17.31
C ILE A 86 3.65 -4.00 17.09
N ASN A 87 2.94 -2.87 17.00
CA ASN A 87 1.54 -2.82 16.64
C ASN A 87 1.42 -2.32 15.19
N LEU A 88 0.60 -2.99 14.39
CA LEU A 88 0.33 -2.61 13.01
C LEU A 88 -1.01 -1.88 12.95
N VAL A 89 -0.99 -0.64 12.48
CA VAL A 89 -2.18 0.21 12.36
C VAL A 89 -2.33 0.75 10.93
N PRO A 90 -3.57 0.93 10.44
CA PRO A 90 -3.78 1.55 9.13
C PRO A 90 -3.22 2.98 9.07
N PRO A 91 -2.70 3.44 7.91
CA PRO A 91 -2.07 4.76 7.78
C PRO A 91 -3.02 5.95 7.94
N PHE A 92 -4.35 5.71 7.92
CA PHE A 92 -5.39 6.75 7.95
C PHE A 92 -6.25 6.74 9.23
N VAL A 93 -5.76 6.16 10.33
CA VAL A 93 -6.52 6.21 11.60
C VAL A 93 -6.54 7.64 12.13
N LYS A 94 -7.68 8.32 11.97
CA LYS A 94 -8.00 9.50 12.79
C LYS A 94 -8.24 9.00 14.22
N VAL A 95 -7.23 9.06 15.07
CA VAL A 95 -7.36 8.75 16.49
C VAL A 95 -8.26 9.82 17.11
N LYS A 96 -9.56 9.50 17.29
CA LYS A 96 -10.46 10.28 18.15
C LYS A 96 -10.12 9.91 19.58
N GLY A 97 -9.42 10.76 20.28
CA GLY A 97 -9.10 10.58 21.70
C GLY A 97 -7.75 11.18 22.06
N THR A 98 -7.59 11.59 23.27
CA THR A 98 -6.41 12.26 23.83
C THR A 98 -5.11 11.59 23.39
N LEU A 99 -4.31 12.34 22.66
CA LEU A 99 -3.02 11.99 22.02
C LEU A 99 -1.92 11.55 23.00
N SER A 100 -2.23 11.33 24.25
CA SER A 100 -1.23 11.17 25.32
C SER A 100 -0.65 9.76 25.52
N SER A 101 -1.11 8.76 24.79
CA SER A 101 -0.64 7.37 24.97
C SER A 101 0.01 6.67 23.76
N ILE A 102 0.10 7.33 22.61
CA ILE A 102 0.63 6.70 21.38
C ILE A 102 1.91 7.38 20.85
N ILE A 103 2.45 8.37 21.52
CA ILE A 103 3.55 9.16 20.99
C ILE A 103 4.85 8.79 21.68
N PHE A 104 5.61 7.80 21.12
CA PHE A 104 7.08 7.77 21.39
C PHE A 104 7.92 7.01 20.34
N ALA A 105 7.33 6.47 19.28
CA ALA A 105 8.12 6.07 18.12
C ALA A 105 7.48 6.63 16.86
N SER A 106 8.27 7.27 16.01
CA SER A 106 7.79 7.68 14.69
C SER A 106 7.26 6.44 13.97
N PRO A 107 5.97 6.40 13.58
CA PRO A 107 5.41 5.23 12.92
C PRO A 107 6.18 4.97 11.62
N THR A 108 6.61 3.74 11.43
CA THR A 108 7.33 3.34 10.23
C THR A 108 6.36 2.67 9.25
N PRO A 109 6.16 3.19 8.04
CA PRO A 109 5.30 2.57 7.04
C PRO A 109 5.97 1.34 6.43
N TRP A 110 5.20 0.25 6.38
CA TRP A 110 5.60 -1.03 5.81
C TRP A 110 4.56 -1.56 4.85
N ILE A 111 5.00 -2.32 3.86
CA ILE A 111 4.16 -3.27 3.16
C ILE A 111 4.17 -4.56 3.97
N VAL A 112 2.98 -5.03 4.35
CA VAL A 112 2.76 -6.17 5.23
C VAL A 112 1.91 -7.19 4.49
N SER A 113 2.31 -8.46 4.53
CA SER A 113 1.53 -9.57 3.95
C SER A 113 0.16 -9.72 4.63
N THR A 114 -0.90 -9.91 3.85
CA THR A 114 -2.28 -10.13 4.35
C THR A 114 -2.71 -11.58 4.27
N ARG A 115 -1.91 -12.41 3.64
CA ARG A 115 -2.01 -13.87 3.57
C ARG A 115 -0.62 -14.47 3.37
N PHE A 116 -0.53 -15.76 3.36
CA PHE A 116 0.68 -16.46 2.93
C PHE A 116 0.99 -16.12 1.46
N ILE A 117 2.27 -15.81 1.17
CA ILE A 117 2.80 -15.49 -0.16
C ILE A 117 3.88 -16.53 -0.45
N GLU A 118 3.75 -17.25 -1.57
CA GLU A 118 4.71 -18.27 -1.99
C GLU A 118 5.99 -17.63 -2.58
N GLU A 119 7.12 -18.33 -2.49
CA GLU A 119 8.35 -17.95 -3.18
C GLU A 119 8.09 -17.78 -4.68
N GLY A 120 8.53 -16.65 -5.24
CA GLY A 120 8.31 -16.28 -6.64
C GLY A 120 6.98 -15.59 -6.92
N GLU A 121 6.05 -15.53 -5.96
CA GLU A 121 4.79 -14.80 -6.12
C GLU A 121 5.04 -13.30 -6.14
N GLN A 122 4.33 -12.56 -7.00
CA GLN A 122 4.38 -11.11 -7.03
C GLN A 122 3.61 -10.52 -5.84
N ILE A 123 4.16 -9.47 -5.23
CA ILE A 123 3.57 -8.74 -4.11
C ILE A 123 2.73 -7.58 -4.67
N PHE A 124 1.45 -7.53 -4.27
CA PHE A 124 0.47 -6.56 -4.71
C PHE A 124 -0.18 -5.83 -3.53
N ILE A 125 -0.55 -4.58 -3.77
CA ILE A 125 -1.42 -3.78 -2.88
C ILE A 125 -2.63 -3.26 -3.67
N ASP A 126 -3.71 -2.89 -2.97
CA ASP A 126 -4.81 -2.13 -3.61
C ASP A 126 -4.51 -0.63 -3.53
N TYR A 127 -4.38 0.02 -4.67
CA TYR A 127 -4.12 1.47 -4.73
C TYR A 127 -5.31 2.29 -4.23
N ASN A 128 -6.55 1.77 -4.34
CA ASN A 128 -7.71 2.44 -3.78
C ASN A 128 -7.70 2.46 -2.24
N ASP A 129 -6.99 1.52 -1.59
CA ASP A 129 -6.84 1.51 -0.13
C ASP A 129 -5.78 2.52 0.36
N THR A 130 -4.80 2.85 -0.48
CA THR A 130 -3.67 3.70 -0.11
C THR A 130 -3.82 5.16 -0.55
N GLU A 131 -4.49 5.40 -1.68
CA GLU A 131 -4.56 6.71 -2.30
C GLU A 131 -5.97 7.31 -2.20
N ASP A 132 -6.09 8.56 -1.75
CA ASP A 132 -7.35 9.31 -1.84
C ASP A 132 -7.66 9.64 -3.31
N LYS A 133 -6.62 9.99 -4.08
CA LYS A 133 -6.68 10.27 -5.50
C LYS A 133 -5.39 9.86 -6.18
N LEU A 134 -5.48 9.05 -7.24
CA LEU A 134 -4.32 8.69 -8.04
C LEU A 134 -3.87 9.85 -8.95
N ALA A 135 -2.55 10.02 -9.09
CA ALA A 135 -1.97 10.96 -10.06
C ALA A 135 -2.37 10.59 -11.51
N ASN A 136 -2.40 9.30 -11.81
CA ASN A 136 -2.76 8.75 -13.13
C ASN A 136 -3.76 7.61 -12.94
N PRO A 137 -5.07 7.88 -12.97
CA PRO A 137 -6.10 6.84 -12.97
C PRO A 137 -5.93 5.88 -14.16
N PHE A 138 -6.23 4.60 -13.95
CA PHE A 138 -6.10 3.57 -14.98
C PHE A 138 -7.18 2.50 -14.84
N GLU A 139 -7.33 1.66 -15.85
CA GLU A 139 -8.14 0.45 -15.80
C GLU A 139 -7.23 -0.74 -15.45
N CYS A 140 -7.57 -1.47 -14.37
CA CYS A 140 -6.74 -2.59 -13.92
C CYS A 140 -6.91 -3.82 -14.82
N ASN A 141 -5.79 -4.51 -15.09
CA ASN A 141 -5.78 -5.72 -15.90
C ASN A 141 -6.40 -6.94 -15.18
N CYS A 142 -6.47 -6.91 -13.84
CA CYS A 142 -6.98 -8.03 -13.07
C CYS A 142 -8.50 -8.20 -13.13
N HIS A 143 -9.28 -7.09 -13.15
CA HIS A 143 -10.76 -7.13 -13.12
C HIS A 143 -11.42 -6.10 -14.05
N GLY A 144 -10.66 -5.36 -14.86
CA GLY A 144 -11.19 -4.31 -15.74
C GLY A 144 -11.86 -3.15 -14.98
N ARG A 145 -11.48 -2.93 -13.71
CA ARG A 145 -12.02 -1.85 -12.89
C ARG A 145 -11.20 -0.58 -13.07
N LYS A 146 -11.89 0.56 -13.04
CA LYS A 146 -11.23 1.86 -13.01
C LYS A 146 -10.65 2.13 -11.63
N ILE A 147 -9.34 2.32 -11.55
CA ILE A 147 -8.61 2.62 -10.33
C ILE A 147 -8.35 4.12 -10.29
N VAL A 148 -8.98 4.82 -9.36
CA VAL A 148 -9.02 6.30 -9.29
C VAL A 148 -8.56 6.83 -7.93
N GLY A 149 -8.59 5.99 -6.91
CA GLY A 149 -8.37 6.33 -5.50
C GLY A 149 -9.67 6.32 -4.70
N LYS A 150 -9.54 6.25 -3.39
CA LYS A 150 -10.63 6.04 -2.42
C LYS A 150 -11.69 7.13 -2.45
N HIS A 151 -11.28 8.38 -2.60
CA HIS A 151 -12.21 9.52 -2.53
C HIS A 151 -13.07 9.62 -3.80
N GLU A 152 -12.50 9.36 -4.97
CA GLU A 152 -13.25 9.40 -6.24
C GLU A 152 -14.18 8.20 -6.41
N MET A 153 -13.84 7.02 -5.83
CA MET A 153 -14.76 5.87 -5.81
C MET A 153 -16.05 6.16 -5.05
N GLN A 154 -15.97 6.82 -3.90
CA GLN A 154 -17.14 7.18 -3.11
C GLN A 154 -18.07 8.15 -3.84
N ILE A 155 -17.53 9.08 -4.64
CA ILE A 155 -18.32 10.01 -5.45
C ILE A 155 -19.04 9.26 -6.58
N MET A 156 -18.36 8.34 -7.26
CA MET A 156 -18.96 7.54 -8.35
C MET A 156 -20.10 6.65 -7.86
N GLU A 157 -19.97 6.02 -6.69
CA GLU A 157 -21.05 5.22 -6.09
C GLU A 157 -22.29 6.06 -5.72
N TYR A 158 -22.10 7.34 -5.38
CA TYR A 158 -23.19 8.27 -5.07
C TYR A 158 -23.93 8.72 -6.33
N GLU A 159 -23.22 8.99 -7.43
CA GLU A 159 -23.81 9.38 -8.72
C GLU A 159 -24.59 8.24 -9.37
N ASP A 160 -24.10 7.00 -9.29
CA ASP A 160 -24.82 5.81 -9.79
C ASP A 160 -26.06 5.47 -8.93
N GLY A 161 -26.09 5.88 -7.67
CA GLY A 161 -27.23 5.70 -6.76
C GLY A 161 -28.40 6.66 -7.02
N GLU A 162 -28.16 7.84 -7.56
CA GLU A 162 -29.21 8.83 -7.89
C GLU A 162 -29.91 8.60 -9.22
N SER A 163 -29.41 7.71 -10.08
CA SER A 163 -30.01 7.40 -11.39
C SER A 163 -31.15 6.38 -11.33
N ARG A 164 -31.65 6.01 -10.14
CA ARG A 164 -32.75 5.06 -9.96
C ARG A 164 -33.90 5.65 -9.11
N ILE A 165 -34.46 6.76 -9.58
CA ILE A 165 -35.82 7.19 -9.18
C ILE A 165 -36.62 7.49 -10.44
#